data_6a40db0c072ad18e403185bf79d680af
#
_entry.id   6a40db0c072ad18e403185bf79d680af
#
_cell.length_a   1.000
_cell.length_b   1.000
_cell.length_c   1.000
_cell.angle_alpha   90.00
_cell.angle_beta   90.00
_cell.angle_gamma   90.00
#
_symmetry.space_group_name_H-M   'P 1'
#
loop_
_entity.id
_entity.type
_entity.pdbx_description
1 polymer ?
#
loop_
_entity_poly.entity_id
_entity_poly.type
_entity_poly.pdbx_seq_one_letter_code
_entity_poly.pdbx_strand_id
1 'polypeptide(L)'
;LKLRAWLPATQARPNLFAQGVNNVPSPETFTHVQLPMTVEDVQLKVATIHRAGVLAPIVFLHGFGSTKEDYADIVQHLAFAGHAFVAYDAPGCGESQCNDLSRISIPFLLQTALQVLAHFGIERFHLVGHSMGGLTALMLAHQFPDRVLSFVDIEGNIAPEDCFLSRQIIDYPSNDPETFFAAFIERARHAPAYASALYSASLRHKVRAGAVRGIFQSMVDLSDNADLMGKFLGLKCPRMFMYGEQNASLSYLSHIQAEGVRLAPIPDCGHFPMYSNPIAMWQQIADFQASSLVG
;
A
#
# COMPACT_ATOMS: atom_id res chain seq x y z
N LEU A 1 -15.52 -7.50 -21.06
CA LEU A 1 -16.77 -6.79 -20.71
C LEU A 1 -16.43 -5.30 -20.57
N LYS A 2 -17.08 -4.45 -21.42
CA LYS A 2 -16.89 -3.00 -21.42
C LYS A 2 -17.55 -2.41 -20.17
N LEU A 3 -16.79 -2.05 -19.15
CA LEU A 3 -17.23 -1.18 -18.08
C LEU A 3 -16.79 0.26 -18.42
N ARG A 4 -17.52 0.88 -19.33
CA ARG A 4 -17.57 2.35 -19.46
C ARG A 4 -18.85 2.82 -18.78
N ALA A 5 -18.69 3.93 -18.04
CA ALA A 5 -19.69 4.72 -17.34
C ALA A 5 -20.02 4.23 -15.93
N TRP A 6 -19.42 4.94 -14.97
CA TRP A 6 -20.12 5.45 -13.78
C TRP A 6 -19.18 6.36 -13.00
N LEU A 7 -19.08 7.62 -13.45
CA LEU A 7 -18.81 8.73 -12.54
C LEU A 7 -19.99 9.69 -12.73
N PRO A 8 -20.83 9.93 -11.72
CA PRO A 8 -21.75 11.02 -11.77
C PRO A 8 -20.95 12.31 -11.86
N ALA A 9 -21.41 13.25 -12.68
CA ALA A 9 -20.87 14.61 -12.73
C ALA A 9 -21.01 15.23 -11.33
N THR A 10 -20.00 15.09 -10.51
CA THR A 10 -19.93 15.73 -9.20
C THR A 10 -19.44 17.14 -9.39
N GLN A 11 -20.17 18.10 -8.83
CA GLN A 11 -19.73 19.46 -8.61
C GLN A 11 -18.25 19.45 -8.19
N ALA A 12 -17.42 20.23 -8.90
CA ALA A 12 -16.00 20.35 -8.60
C ALA A 12 -15.83 20.70 -7.10
N ARG A 13 -15.43 19.69 -6.32
CA ARG A 13 -15.04 19.94 -4.93
C ARG A 13 -13.72 20.70 -4.95
N PRO A 14 -13.49 21.67 -4.07
CA PRO A 14 -12.24 22.38 -4.03
C PRO A 14 -11.10 21.37 -3.80
N ASN A 15 -10.07 21.44 -4.62
CA ASN A 15 -8.84 20.67 -4.46
C ASN A 15 -8.20 21.11 -3.12
N LEU A 16 -8.31 20.28 -2.10
CA LEU A 16 -7.79 20.56 -0.76
C LEU A 16 -6.26 20.77 -0.74
N PHE A 17 -5.58 20.35 -1.80
CA PHE A 17 -4.15 20.60 -1.99
C PHE A 17 -3.83 21.88 -2.75
N ALA A 18 -4.85 22.58 -3.31
CA ALA A 18 -4.66 23.81 -4.10
C ALA A 18 -4.79 25.10 -3.28
N GLN A 19 -4.95 25.04 -1.96
CA GLN A 19 -5.11 26.23 -1.13
C GLN A 19 -3.77 26.89 -0.82
N GLY A 20 -3.52 28.00 -1.48
CA GLY A 20 -2.80 29.17 -0.98
C GLY A 20 -1.28 29.13 -0.93
N VAL A 21 -0.69 29.92 -1.80
CA VAL A 21 0.74 30.13 -2.08
C VAL A 21 1.55 30.79 -0.92
N ASN A 22 1.00 31.00 0.29
CA ASN A 22 1.70 31.77 1.33
C ASN A 22 1.93 31.08 2.68
N ASN A 23 1.62 29.79 2.83
CA ASN A 23 2.01 29.02 4.00
C ASN A 23 2.44 27.63 3.51
N VAL A 24 3.72 27.47 3.20
CA VAL A 24 4.30 26.11 3.18
C VAL A 24 4.14 25.60 4.62
N PRO A 25 3.36 24.54 4.87
CA PRO A 25 3.23 23.99 6.21
C PRO A 25 4.63 23.67 6.74
N SER A 26 4.84 23.88 8.05
CA SER A 26 6.05 23.37 8.70
C SER A 26 6.30 21.93 8.24
N PRO A 27 7.50 21.52 7.87
CA PRO A 27 7.79 20.17 7.39
C PRO A 27 7.38 19.06 8.37
N GLU A 28 7.07 19.41 9.61
CA GLU A 28 6.78 18.52 10.73
C GLU A 28 5.29 18.26 10.96
N THR A 29 4.38 18.79 10.13
CA THR A 29 2.95 18.66 10.41
C THR A 29 2.20 17.91 9.33
N PHE A 30 1.31 17.03 9.78
CA PHE A 30 0.26 16.41 8.98
C PHE A 30 -1.07 16.42 9.74
N THR A 31 -2.16 16.23 9.04
CA THR A 31 -3.51 16.28 9.58
C THR A 31 -4.12 14.89 9.60
N HIS A 32 -4.82 14.54 10.69
CA HIS A 32 -5.64 13.35 10.80
C HIS A 32 -7.08 13.66 10.35
N VAL A 33 -7.64 12.80 9.50
CA VAL A 33 -9.03 12.93 9.02
C VAL A 33 -9.69 11.56 8.98
N GLN A 34 -10.97 11.52 9.38
CA GLN A 34 -11.86 10.37 9.17
C GLN A 34 -12.75 10.65 7.97
N LEU A 35 -12.63 9.84 6.92
CA LEU A 35 -13.36 10.02 5.67
C LEU A 35 -14.58 9.08 5.63
N PRO A 36 -15.80 9.58 5.80
CA PRO A 36 -16.98 8.78 5.54
C PRO A 36 -17.12 8.55 4.04
N MET A 37 -17.28 7.30 3.63
CA MET A 37 -17.47 6.92 2.23
C MET A 37 -18.25 5.62 2.09
N THR A 38 -18.74 5.36 0.89
CA THR A 38 -19.42 4.11 0.53
C THR A 38 -18.68 3.47 -0.63
N VAL A 39 -18.28 2.22 -0.46
CA VAL A 39 -17.66 1.41 -1.50
C VAL A 39 -18.53 0.16 -1.68
N GLU A 40 -19.04 -0.08 -2.89
CA GLU A 40 -19.88 -1.25 -3.20
C GLU A 40 -20.98 -1.51 -2.15
N ASP A 41 -21.73 -0.48 -1.74
CA ASP A 41 -22.78 -0.50 -0.71
C ASP A 41 -22.29 -0.69 0.74
N VAL A 42 -20.98 -0.88 0.97
CA VAL A 42 -20.38 -0.97 2.30
C VAL A 42 -20.04 0.42 2.82
N GLN A 43 -20.49 0.71 4.05
CA GLN A 43 -20.21 1.99 4.72
C GLN A 43 -18.86 1.94 5.42
N LEU A 44 -18.01 2.92 5.13
CA LEU A 44 -16.67 3.06 5.68
C LEU A 44 -16.50 4.40 6.39
N LYS A 45 -15.63 4.41 7.42
CA LYS A 45 -14.93 5.61 7.88
C LYS A 45 -13.45 5.31 7.77
N VAL A 46 -12.79 5.91 6.79
CA VAL A 46 -11.37 5.64 6.50
C VAL A 46 -10.50 6.64 7.27
N ALA A 47 -9.69 6.13 8.18
CA ALA A 47 -8.74 6.93 8.95
C ALA A 47 -7.52 7.27 8.08
N THR A 48 -7.19 8.55 7.99
CA THR A 48 -6.21 9.07 7.04
C THR A 48 -5.29 10.06 7.73
N ILE A 49 -4.01 10.06 7.35
CA ILE A 49 -3.08 11.16 7.58
C ILE A 49 -2.72 11.79 6.24
N HIS A 50 -2.66 13.11 6.20
CA HIS A 50 -2.30 13.83 4.98
C HIS A 50 -1.60 15.17 5.28
N ARG A 51 -0.82 15.63 4.32
CA ARG A 51 -0.23 16.96 4.28
C ARG A 51 -0.47 17.57 2.91
N ALA A 52 -0.89 18.82 2.86
CA ALA A 52 -0.93 19.60 1.62
C ALA A 52 0.48 19.91 1.13
N GLY A 53 0.64 20.11 -0.18
CA GLY A 53 1.90 20.47 -0.80
C GLY A 53 1.70 21.04 -2.19
N VAL A 54 2.75 21.62 -2.76
CA VAL A 54 2.76 22.22 -4.09
C VAL A 54 3.30 21.27 -5.17
N LEU A 55 4.02 20.23 -4.76
CA LEU A 55 4.54 19.20 -5.63
C LEU A 55 3.55 18.02 -5.71
N ALA A 56 3.74 17.15 -6.71
CA ALA A 56 2.87 16.01 -6.94
C ALA A 56 2.71 15.16 -5.67
N PRO A 57 1.49 14.70 -5.34
CA PRO A 57 1.23 13.93 -4.14
C PRO A 57 1.94 12.58 -4.14
N ILE A 58 2.35 12.12 -2.93
CA ILE A 58 2.81 10.76 -2.69
C ILE A 58 1.70 10.01 -1.96
N VAL A 59 1.26 8.89 -2.51
CA VAL A 59 0.17 8.05 -1.97
C VAL A 59 0.77 6.77 -1.42
N PHE A 60 0.46 6.46 -0.16
CA PHE A 60 0.95 5.27 0.52
C PHE A 60 -0.17 4.28 0.78
N LEU A 61 0.05 3.02 0.38
CA LEU A 61 -0.82 1.88 0.67
C LEU A 61 -0.07 0.87 1.52
N HIS A 62 -0.50 0.72 2.76
CA HIS A 62 0.19 -0.14 3.72
C HIS A 62 -0.11 -1.64 3.52
N GLY A 63 0.77 -2.49 4.05
CA GLY A 63 0.64 -3.94 4.04
C GLY A 63 -0.29 -4.49 5.13
N PHE A 64 -0.58 -5.79 5.06
CA PHE A 64 -1.34 -6.48 6.11
C PHE A 64 -0.59 -6.41 7.44
N GLY A 65 -1.26 -5.94 8.49
CA GLY A 65 -0.64 -5.74 9.81
C GLY A 65 0.17 -4.46 9.97
N SER A 66 0.12 -3.57 8.98
CA SER A 66 0.63 -2.20 9.02
C SER A 66 -0.51 -1.18 9.17
N THR A 67 -0.18 0.10 9.33
CA THR A 67 -1.13 1.21 9.39
C THR A 67 -0.54 2.46 8.72
N LYS A 68 -1.36 3.50 8.57
CA LYS A 68 -0.97 4.80 8.01
C LYS A 68 0.22 5.45 8.72
N GLU A 69 0.37 5.20 10.03
CA GLU A 69 1.44 5.74 10.86
C GLU A 69 2.83 5.27 10.41
N ASP A 70 2.92 4.11 9.76
CA ASP A 70 4.19 3.57 9.25
C ASP A 70 4.85 4.49 8.20
N TYR A 71 4.10 5.47 7.66
CA TYR A 71 4.58 6.46 6.70
C TYR A 71 4.60 7.88 7.24
N ALA A 72 4.30 8.09 8.52
CA ALA A 72 4.26 9.43 9.14
C ALA A 72 5.61 10.13 9.10
N ASP A 73 6.72 9.37 9.16
CA ASP A 73 8.08 9.92 9.15
C ASP A 73 8.48 10.63 7.85
N ILE A 74 7.67 10.55 6.79
CA ILE A 74 7.89 11.34 5.56
C ILE A 74 8.11 12.83 5.86
N VAL A 75 7.50 13.34 6.92
CA VAL A 75 7.61 14.77 7.32
C VAL A 75 9.00 15.14 7.84
N GLN A 76 9.78 14.16 8.29
CA GLN A 76 11.15 14.36 8.79
C GLN A 76 12.19 14.37 7.67
N HIS A 77 11.82 13.95 6.45
CA HIS A 77 12.77 13.83 5.34
C HIS A 77 12.66 15.01 4.39
N LEU A 78 13.73 15.84 4.35
CA LEU A 78 13.79 17.03 3.49
C LEU A 78 13.61 16.74 2.01
N ALA A 79 13.97 15.54 1.56
CA ALA A 79 13.76 15.11 0.17
C ALA A 79 12.28 15.15 -0.27
N PHE A 80 11.35 15.06 0.68
CA PHE A 80 9.91 15.13 0.41
C PHE A 80 9.29 16.48 0.80
N ALA A 81 10.10 17.47 1.09
CA ALA A 81 9.62 18.83 1.36
C ALA A 81 8.87 19.38 0.15
N GLY A 82 7.68 19.94 0.38
CA GLY A 82 6.82 20.46 -0.68
C GLY A 82 5.91 19.43 -1.36
N HIS A 83 6.15 18.13 -1.23
CA HIS A 83 5.20 17.13 -1.68
C HIS A 83 3.96 17.08 -0.77
N ALA A 84 2.78 17.08 -1.37
CA ALA A 84 1.61 16.59 -0.67
C ALA A 84 1.78 15.09 -0.40
N PHE A 85 1.16 14.57 0.66
CA PHE A 85 1.07 13.10 0.82
C PHE A 85 -0.26 12.70 1.45
N VAL A 86 -0.64 11.47 1.21
CA VAL A 86 -1.75 10.80 1.88
C VAL A 86 -1.37 9.36 2.18
N ALA A 87 -1.62 8.94 3.43
CA ALA A 87 -1.62 7.55 3.85
C ALA A 87 -2.91 7.29 4.63
N TYR A 88 -3.48 6.11 4.52
CA TYR A 88 -4.72 5.78 5.20
C TYR A 88 -4.71 4.32 5.67
N ASP A 89 -5.48 4.04 6.71
CA ASP A 89 -5.72 2.66 7.14
C ASP A 89 -6.69 1.99 6.17
N ALA A 90 -6.27 0.90 5.57
CA ALA A 90 -7.14 0.08 4.73
C ALA A 90 -8.37 -0.39 5.52
N PRO A 91 -9.55 -0.57 4.89
CA PRO A 91 -10.70 -1.17 5.54
C PRO A 91 -10.33 -2.49 6.26
N GLY A 92 -10.80 -2.65 7.49
CA GLY A 92 -10.41 -3.77 8.34
C GLY A 92 -9.07 -3.63 9.05
N CYS A 93 -8.37 -2.50 8.87
CA CYS A 93 -7.09 -2.22 9.52
C CYS A 93 -7.15 -0.92 10.34
N GLY A 94 -6.23 -0.80 11.30
CA GLY A 94 -6.00 0.40 12.10
C GLY A 94 -7.25 0.99 12.73
N GLU A 95 -7.44 2.29 12.53
CA GLU A 95 -8.59 3.06 13.01
C GLU A 95 -9.75 3.13 12.01
N SER A 96 -9.58 2.57 10.80
CA SER A 96 -10.65 2.52 9.82
C SER A 96 -11.79 1.61 10.27
N GLN A 97 -13.03 2.08 10.05
CA GLN A 97 -14.25 1.37 10.38
C GLN A 97 -14.92 0.86 9.09
N CYS A 98 -15.48 -0.34 9.17
CA CYS A 98 -16.20 -0.99 8.08
C CYS A 98 -17.39 -1.74 8.67
N ASN A 99 -18.58 -1.57 8.10
CA ASN A 99 -19.78 -2.24 8.59
C ASN A 99 -19.94 -3.68 8.07
N ASP A 100 -19.15 -4.08 7.06
CA ASP A 100 -19.12 -5.46 6.55
C ASP A 100 -17.69 -5.87 6.19
N LEU A 101 -17.01 -6.52 7.14
CA LEU A 101 -15.63 -6.98 6.96
C LEU A 101 -15.48 -8.12 5.96
N SER A 102 -16.56 -8.88 5.71
CA SER A 102 -16.52 -10.02 4.79
C SER A 102 -16.38 -9.64 3.30
N ARG A 103 -16.69 -8.38 2.98
CA ARG A 103 -16.58 -7.82 1.62
C ARG A 103 -15.16 -7.37 1.26
N ILE A 104 -14.27 -7.28 2.25
CA ILE A 104 -12.93 -6.74 2.04
C ILE A 104 -12.08 -7.75 1.26
N SER A 105 -11.51 -7.29 0.15
CA SER A 105 -10.66 -8.03 -0.78
C SER A 105 -9.74 -7.05 -1.51
N ILE A 106 -8.74 -7.50 -2.24
CA ILE A 106 -7.87 -6.60 -3.01
C ILE A 106 -8.66 -5.72 -4.00
N PRO A 107 -9.64 -6.22 -4.78
CA PRO A 107 -10.50 -5.36 -5.59
C PRO A 107 -11.25 -4.30 -4.78
N PHE A 108 -11.75 -4.66 -3.59
CA PHE A 108 -12.42 -3.71 -2.69
C PHE A 108 -11.46 -2.63 -2.18
N LEU A 109 -10.22 -3.01 -1.81
CA LEU A 109 -9.18 -2.06 -1.39
C LEU A 109 -8.80 -1.11 -2.54
N LEU A 110 -8.78 -1.59 -3.78
CA LEU A 110 -8.56 -0.74 -4.96
C LEU A 110 -9.68 0.31 -5.10
N GLN A 111 -10.95 -0.08 -4.97
CA GLN A 111 -12.06 0.88 -5.02
C GLN A 111 -11.98 1.88 -3.86
N THR A 112 -11.57 1.43 -2.67
CA THR A 112 -11.33 2.33 -1.53
C THR A 112 -10.24 3.36 -1.86
N ALA A 113 -9.11 2.93 -2.45
CA ALA A 113 -8.05 3.83 -2.87
C ALA A 113 -8.54 4.89 -3.86
N LEU A 114 -9.34 4.50 -4.85
CA LEU A 114 -9.94 5.43 -5.81
C LEU A 114 -10.84 6.47 -5.14
N GLN A 115 -11.63 6.08 -4.14
CA GLN A 115 -12.48 7.01 -3.38
C GLN A 115 -11.64 7.98 -2.53
N VAL A 116 -10.56 7.50 -1.90
CA VAL A 116 -9.64 8.37 -1.15
C VAL A 116 -8.98 9.38 -2.09
N LEU A 117 -8.46 8.95 -3.24
CA LEU A 117 -7.88 9.83 -4.25
C LEU A 117 -8.90 10.88 -4.74
N ALA A 118 -10.14 10.46 -4.99
CA ALA A 118 -11.21 11.37 -5.42
C ALA A 118 -11.56 12.38 -4.33
N HIS A 119 -11.57 11.96 -3.05
CA HIS A 119 -11.84 12.88 -1.93
C HIS A 119 -10.82 14.02 -1.84
N PHE A 120 -9.53 13.72 -2.03
CA PHE A 120 -8.47 14.72 -2.00
C PHE A 120 -8.23 15.41 -3.35
N GLY A 121 -8.99 15.08 -4.41
CA GLY A 121 -8.81 15.65 -5.74
C GLY A 121 -7.45 15.30 -6.37
N ILE A 122 -6.89 14.15 -6.00
CA ILE A 122 -5.60 13.67 -6.50
C ILE A 122 -5.81 13.01 -7.86
N GLU A 123 -5.32 13.64 -8.93
CA GLU A 123 -5.41 13.11 -10.30
C GLU A 123 -4.16 12.35 -10.70
N ARG A 124 -2.97 12.90 -10.43
CA ARG A 124 -1.66 12.28 -10.72
C ARG A 124 -0.81 12.26 -9.47
N PHE A 125 -0.11 11.16 -9.23
CA PHE A 125 0.60 10.93 -7.97
C PHE A 125 1.76 9.96 -8.13
N HIS A 126 2.71 10.01 -7.18
CA HIS A 126 3.68 8.97 -6.92
C HIS A 126 3.03 7.93 -6.01
N LEU A 127 3.27 6.66 -6.27
CA LEU A 127 2.62 5.55 -5.57
C LEU A 127 3.66 4.71 -4.82
N VAL A 128 3.42 4.46 -3.54
CA VAL A 128 4.23 3.58 -2.70
C VAL A 128 3.28 2.56 -2.08
N GLY A 129 3.52 1.28 -2.32
CA GLY A 129 2.72 0.20 -1.76
C GLY A 129 3.58 -0.86 -1.12
N HIS A 130 3.15 -1.37 0.04
CA HIS A 130 3.81 -2.45 0.75
C HIS A 130 2.93 -3.70 0.76
N SER A 131 3.47 -4.87 0.37
CA SER A 131 2.80 -6.17 0.51
C SER A 131 1.38 -6.16 -0.08
N MET A 132 0.33 -6.40 0.71
CA MET A 132 -1.09 -6.22 0.36
C MET A 132 -1.36 -4.87 -0.34
N GLY A 133 -0.79 -3.79 0.21
CA GLY A 133 -0.86 -2.46 -0.38
C GLY A 133 -0.07 -2.36 -1.69
N GLY A 134 1.03 -3.09 -1.84
CA GLY A 134 1.81 -3.21 -3.07
C GLY A 134 1.01 -3.85 -4.19
N LEU A 135 0.32 -4.97 -3.91
CA LEU A 135 -0.59 -5.61 -4.86
C LEU A 135 -1.75 -4.68 -5.24
N THR A 136 -2.36 -4.01 -4.25
CA THR A 136 -3.43 -3.02 -4.52
C THR A 136 -2.90 -1.88 -5.40
N ALA A 137 -1.69 -1.40 -5.13
CA ALA A 137 -1.00 -0.35 -5.89
C ALA A 137 -0.68 -0.79 -7.32
N LEU A 138 -0.19 -2.01 -7.51
CA LEU A 138 0.05 -2.58 -8.84
C LEU A 138 -1.24 -2.62 -9.68
N MET A 139 -2.33 -3.10 -9.09
CA MET A 139 -3.63 -3.14 -9.78
C MET A 139 -4.14 -1.74 -10.11
N LEU A 140 -3.95 -0.76 -9.23
CA LEU A 140 -4.27 0.65 -9.46
C LEU A 140 -3.44 1.24 -10.61
N ALA A 141 -2.12 1.04 -10.59
CA ALA A 141 -1.21 1.55 -11.62
C ALA A 141 -1.48 0.93 -12.99
N HIS A 142 -1.80 -0.37 -13.03
CA HIS A 142 -2.15 -1.07 -14.27
C HIS A 142 -3.47 -0.57 -14.87
N GLN A 143 -4.49 -0.31 -14.04
CA GLN A 143 -5.79 0.18 -14.52
C GLN A 143 -5.78 1.66 -14.90
N PHE A 144 -4.94 2.46 -14.27
CA PHE A 144 -4.88 3.92 -14.45
C PHE A 144 -3.45 4.41 -14.72
N PRO A 145 -2.78 3.91 -15.78
CA PRO A 145 -1.36 4.14 -16.02
C PRO A 145 -0.98 5.62 -16.19
N ASP A 146 -1.91 6.45 -16.68
CA ASP A 146 -1.66 7.88 -16.90
C ASP A 146 -1.72 8.71 -15.60
N ARG A 147 -2.20 8.13 -14.50
CA ARG A 147 -2.28 8.77 -13.19
C ARG A 147 -1.04 8.56 -12.34
N VAL A 148 -0.28 7.47 -12.56
CA VAL A 148 0.86 7.09 -11.73
C VAL A 148 2.16 7.64 -12.33
N LEU A 149 2.81 8.54 -11.60
CA LEU A 149 4.05 9.19 -12.01
C LEU A 149 5.28 8.32 -11.76
N SER A 150 5.28 7.55 -10.68
CA SER A 150 6.27 6.53 -10.35
C SER A 150 5.66 5.53 -9.38
N PHE A 151 6.18 4.30 -9.36
CA PHE A 151 5.72 3.25 -8.46
C PHE A 151 6.88 2.63 -7.68
N VAL A 152 6.78 2.65 -6.35
CA VAL A 152 7.62 1.91 -5.43
C VAL A 152 6.83 0.74 -4.87
N ASP A 153 7.22 -0.45 -5.23
CA ASP A 153 6.67 -1.70 -4.71
C ASP A 153 7.59 -2.24 -3.60
N ILE A 154 7.09 -2.22 -2.37
CA ILE A 154 7.81 -2.77 -1.22
C ILE A 154 7.29 -4.17 -0.97
N GLU A 155 7.94 -5.17 -1.56
CA GLU A 155 7.55 -6.59 -1.45
C GLU A 155 6.05 -6.84 -1.66
N GLY A 156 5.43 -6.13 -2.60
CA GLY A 156 4.09 -6.45 -3.07
C GLY A 156 4.09 -7.71 -3.94
N ASN A 157 2.92 -8.30 -4.08
CA ASN A 157 2.80 -9.52 -4.88
C ASN A 157 2.93 -9.21 -6.38
N ILE A 158 3.95 -9.78 -7.01
CA ILE A 158 4.15 -9.78 -8.47
C ILE A 158 4.29 -11.20 -9.04
N ALA A 159 4.37 -12.20 -8.16
CA ALA A 159 4.46 -13.62 -8.50
C ALA A 159 3.73 -14.50 -7.46
N PRO A 160 3.36 -15.76 -7.79
CA PRO A 160 2.73 -16.68 -6.84
C PRO A 160 3.54 -16.96 -5.58
N GLU A 161 4.88 -16.93 -5.65
CA GLU A 161 5.77 -17.15 -4.50
C GLU A 161 5.64 -16.07 -3.42
N ASP A 162 5.14 -14.87 -3.75
CA ASP A 162 4.95 -13.77 -2.80
C ASP A 162 3.80 -14.03 -1.80
N CYS A 163 3.00 -15.06 -2.05
CA CYS A 163 1.89 -15.46 -1.18
C CYS A 163 2.32 -16.25 0.07
N PHE A 164 3.57 -16.17 0.52
CA PHE A 164 4.08 -16.96 1.64
C PHE A 164 3.30 -16.77 2.96
N LEU A 165 2.73 -15.59 3.19
CA LEU A 165 1.83 -15.33 4.33
C LEU A 165 0.37 -15.65 4.00
N SER A 166 -0.14 -15.13 2.88
CA SER A 166 -1.56 -15.20 2.55
C SER A 166 -2.02 -16.61 2.14
N ARG A 167 -1.17 -17.42 1.52
CA ARG A 167 -1.52 -18.79 1.09
C ARG A 167 -1.91 -19.71 2.23
N GLN A 168 -1.50 -19.40 3.46
CA GLN A 168 -1.90 -20.16 4.66
C GLN A 168 -3.40 -20.24 4.89
N ILE A 169 -4.20 -19.36 4.24
CA ILE A 169 -5.66 -19.32 4.37
C ILE A 169 -6.34 -20.45 3.55
N ILE A 170 -5.72 -20.91 2.47
CA ILE A 170 -6.35 -21.79 1.47
C ILE A 170 -6.77 -23.12 2.08
N ASP A 171 -5.85 -23.78 2.78
CA ASP A 171 -6.08 -25.12 3.36
C ASP A 171 -6.38 -25.06 4.86
N TYR A 172 -6.69 -23.89 5.40
CA TYR A 172 -6.95 -23.79 6.83
C TYR A 172 -8.30 -24.41 7.18
N PRO A 173 -8.33 -25.36 8.15
CA PRO A 173 -9.49 -26.24 8.38
C PRO A 173 -10.70 -25.55 9.00
N SER A 174 -10.56 -24.33 9.52
CA SER A 174 -11.65 -23.58 10.15
C SER A 174 -12.07 -22.37 9.32
N ASN A 175 -13.39 -22.17 9.22
CA ASN A 175 -13.94 -20.94 8.64
C ASN A 175 -14.08 -19.79 9.64
N ASP A 176 -13.83 -20.06 10.94
CA ASP A 176 -13.86 -19.03 11.96
C ASP A 176 -12.67 -18.08 11.81
N PRO A 177 -12.91 -16.76 11.56
CA PRO A 177 -11.85 -15.79 11.34
C PRO A 177 -10.92 -15.63 12.55
N GLU A 178 -11.48 -15.69 13.76
CA GLU A 178 -10.68 -15.52 14.99
C GLU A 178 -9.72 -16.69 15.21
N THR A 179 -10.18 -17.92 14.94
CA THR A 179 -9.34 -19.13 15.05
C THR A 179 -8.17 -19.07 14.07
N PHE A 180 -8.42 -18.72 12.80
CA PHE A 180 -7.33 -18.56 11.84
C PHE A 180 -6.37 -17.45 12.27
N PHE A 181 -6.90 -16.29 12.62
CA PHE A 181 -6.09 -15.12 12.94
C PHE A 181 -5.22 -15.34 14.19
N ALA A 182 -5.76 -16.01 15.22
CA ALA A 182 -4.98 -16.38 16.40
C ALA A 182 -3.81 -17.32 16.05
N ALA A 183 -4.08 -18.34 15.23
CA ALA A 183 -3.04 -19.28 14.78
C ALA A 183 -2.00 -18.60 13.87
N PHE A 184 -2.43 -17.65 13.03
CA PHE A 184 -1.53 -16.85 12.20
C PHE A 184 -0.58 -15.99 13.05
N ILE A 185 -1.10 -15.30 14.07
CA ILE A 185 -0.30 -14.50 15.01
C ILE A 185 0.74 -15.36 15.70
N GLU A 186 0.35 -16.56 16.16
CA GLU A 186 1.26 -17.47 16.85
C GLU A 186 2.38 -17.96 15.92
N ARG A 187 2.08 -18.31 14.68
CA ARG A 187 3.11 -18.67 13.68
C ARG A 187 4.03 -17.48 13.38
N ALA A 188 3.47 -16.27 13.21
CA ALA A 188 4.26 -15.06 12.98
C ALA A 188 5.21 -14.76 14.15
N ARG A 189 4.78 -15.01 15.41
CA ARG A 189 5.60 -14.80 16.60
C ARG A 189 6.87 -15.64 16.60
N HIS A 190 6.80 -16.84 16.08
CA HIS A 190 7.91 -17.79 16.04
C HIS A 190 8.67 -17.81 14.71
N ALA A 191 8.30 -16.93 13.77
CA ALA A 191 9.00 -16.84 12.50
C ALA A 191 10.42 -16.25 12.69
N PRO A 192 11.44 -16.78 12.00
CA PRO A 192 12.84 -16.33 12.14
C PRO A 192 13.14 -15.05 11.33
N ALA A 193 12.11 -14.30 10.94
CA ALA A 193 12.26 -13.09 10.16
C ALA A 193 12.49 -11.85 11.04
N TYR A 194 13.23 -10.87 10.53
CA TYR A 194 13.41 -9.59 11.19
C TYR A 194 12.04 -8.94 11.49
N ALA A 195 11.94 -8.31 12.64
CA ALA A 195 10.72 -7.66 13.14
C ALA A 195 9.50 -8.58 13.39
N SER A 196 9.62 -9.91 13.30
CA SER A 196 8.49 -10.84 13.53
C SER A 196 7.81 -10.67 14.87
N ALA A 197 8.59 -10.45 15.93
CA ALA A 197 8.04 -10.26 17.29
C ALA A 197 7.24 -8.96 17.38
N LEU A 198 7.75 -7.85 16.84
CA LEU A 198 7.06 -6.57 16.79
C LEU A 198 5.76 -6.68 15.95
N TYR A 199 5.86 -7.28 14.78
CA TYR A 199 4.73 -7.52 13.89
C TYR A 199 3.63 -8.32 14.58
N SER A 200 3.95 -9.49 15.13
CA SER A 200 2.99 -10.37 15.78
C SER A 200 2.33 -9.73 17.02
N ALA A 201 3.11 -8.98 17.81
CA ALA A 201 2.60 -8.30 19.01
C ALA A 201 1.56 -7.21 18.67
N SER A 202 1.70 -6.57 17.52
CA SER A 202 0.81 -5.48 17.11
C SER A 202 -0.43 -5.91 16.31
N LEU A 203 -0.43 -7.13 15.73
CA LEU A 203 -1.46 -7.57 14.79
C LEU A 203 -2.90 -7.45 15.29
N ARG A 204 -3.17 -7.87 16.54
CA ARG A 204 -4.55 -7.80 17.10
C ARG A 204 -5.08 -6.38 17.23
N HIS A 205 -4.19 -5.40 17.35
CA HIS A 205 -4.58 -3.99 17.41
C HIS A 205 -4.74 -3.37 16.02
N LYS A 206 -4.01 -3.90 15.04
CA LYS A 206 -3.93 -3.34 13.70
C LYS A 206 -4.90 -3.98 12.70
N VAL A 207 -5.37 -5.21 12.94
CA VAL A 207 -6.21 -5.95 11.98
C VAL A 207 -7.46 -6.51 12.64
N ARG A 208 -8.58 -6.45 11.92
CA ARG A 208 -9.85 -7.09 12.29
C ARG A 208 -9.91 -8.47 11.67
N ALA A 209 -10.06 -9.52 12.48
CA ALA A 209 -10.05 -10.92 12.03
C ALA A 209 -11.03 -11.20 10.87
N GLY A 210 -12.21 -10.58 10.89
CA GLY A 210 -13.23 -10.74 9.84
C GLY A 210 -12.80 -10.31 8.43
N ALA A 211 -11.76 -9.46 8.31
CA ALA A 211 -11.25 -9.02 7.02
C ALA A 211 -10.18 -9.96 6.42
N VAL A 212 -9.56 -10.81 7.26
CA VAL A 212 -8.36 -11.57 6.89
C VAL A 212 -8.61 -12.52 5.73
N ARG A 213 -9.71 -13.28 5.78
CA ARG A 213 -10.01 -14.30 4.76
C ARG A 213 -10.15 -13.68 3.38
N GLY A 214 -10.97 -12.66 3.22
CA GLY A 214 -11.21 -12.03 1.92
C GLY A 214 -9.96 -11.38 1.34
N ILE A 215 -9.15 -10.74 2.19
CA ILE A 215 -7.86 -10.19 1.79
C ILE A 215 -6.94 -11.30 1.29
N PHE A 216 -6.68 -12.32 2.11
CA PHE A 216 -5.72 -13.36 1.78
C PHE A 216 -6.14 -14.22 0.59
N GLN A 217 -7.41 -14.60 0.51
CA GLN A 217 -7.91 -15.36 -0.65
C GLN A 217 -7.76 -14.57 -1.95
N SER A 218 -8.14 -13.28 -1.95
CA SER A 218 -7.98 -12.45 -3.14
C SER A 218 -6.53 -12.16 -3.50
N MET A 219 -5.63 -12.07 -2.53
CA MET A 219 -4.17 -11.99 -2.80
C MET A 219 -3.70 -13.24 -3.55
N VAL A 220 -4.05 -14.44 -3.04
CA VAL A 220 -3.67 -15.70 -3.68
C VAL A 220 -4.28 -15.83 -5.07
N ASP A 221 -5.58 -15.57 -5.22
CA ASP A 221 -6.27 -15.66 -6.50
C ASP A 221 -5.63 -14.75 -7.55
N LEU A 222 -5.34 -13.51 -7.22
CA LEU A 222 -4.69 -12.58 -8.13
C LEU A 222 -3.25 -13.01 -8.46
N SER A 223 -2.49 -13.48 -7.46
CA SER A 223 -1.10 -13.91 -7.69
C SER A 223 -1.01 -15.15 -8.57
N ASP A 224 -1.96 -16.06 -8.47
CA ASP A 224 -1.98 -17.29 -9.25
C ASP A 224 -2.57 -17.09 -10.66
N ASN A 225 -3.52 -16.14 -10.86
CA ASN A 225 -4.33 -16.09 -12.07
C ASN A 225 -4.29 -14.77 -12.85
N ALA A 226 -3.70 -13.69 -12.31
CA ALA A 226 -3.85 -12.36 -12.92
C ALA A 226 -2.64 -11.86 -13.72
N ASP A 227 -1.63 -12.68 -13.99
CA ASP A 227 -0.38 -12.28 -14.65
C ASP A 227 0.20 -10.98 -14.06
N LEU A 228 0.47 -11.00 -12.76
CA LEU A 228 0.96 -9.82 -12.04
C LEU A 228 2.33 -9.37 -12.53
N MET A 229 3.22 -10.32 -12.88
CA MET A 229 4.53 -10.02 -13.44
C MET A 229 4.41 -9.23 -14.76
N GLY A 230 3.58 -9.71 -15.69
CA GLY A 230 3.33 -8.99 -16.94
C GLY A 230 2.74 -7.60 -16.71
N LYS A 231 1.82 -7.45 -15.74
CA LYS A 231 1.27 -6.15 -15.36
C LYS A 231 2.34 -5.21 -14.79
N PHE A 232 3.19 -5.71 -13.89
CA PHE A 232 4.25 -4.93 -13.26
C PHE A 232 5.29 -4.46 -14.29
N LEU A 233 5.76 -5.37 -15.15
CA LEU A 233 6.72 -5.04 -16.20
C LEU A 233 6.12 -4.14 -17.29
N GLY A 234 4.83 -4.23 -17.55
CA GLY A 234 4.11 -3.41 -18.52
C GLY A 234 3.76 -1.99 -18.07
N LEU A 235 4.06 -1.60 -16.81
CA LEU A 235 3.82 -0.23 -16.35
C LEU A 235 4.69 0.77 -17.12
N LYS A 236 4.10 1.90 -17.52
CA LYS A 236 4.79 2.96 -18.28
C LYS A 236 5.63 3.88 -17.41
N CYS A 237 5.33 3.96 -16.11
CA CYS A 237 6.04 4.84 -15.18
C CYS A 237 7.35 4.19 -14.70
N PRO A 238 8.33 4.99 -14.23
CA PRO A 238 9.47 4.48 -13.48
C PRO A 238 8.99 3.62 -12.30
N ARG A 239 9.65 2.47 -12.09
CA ARG A 239 9.29 1.52 -11.04
C ARG A 239 10.50 1.00 -10.30
N MET A 240 10.33 0.81 -8.99
CA MET A 240 11.32 0.25 -8.09
C MET A 240 10.69 -0.91 -7.32
N PHE A 241 11.42 -2.01 -7.21
CA PHE A 241 11.07 -3.12 -6.32
C PHE A 241 12.03 -3.11 -5.13
N MET A 242 11.48 -2.86 -3.93
CA MET A 242 12.23 -2.81 -2.68
C MET A 242 11.99 -4.09 -1.90
N TYR A 243 13.06 -4.68 -1.37
CA TYR A 243 12.97 -5.92 -0.59
C TYR A 243 14.02 -5.96 0.52
N GLY A 244 13.69 -6.65 1.62
CA GLY A 244 14.66 -6.91 2.68
C GLY A 244 15.70 -7.96 2.25
N GLU A 245 16.91 -7.88 2.76
CA GLU A 245 18.00 -8.82 2.42
C GLU A 245 17.65 -10.29 2.70
N GLN A 246 16.78 -10.57 3.69
CA GLN A 246 16.29 -11.91 3.96
C GLN A 246 15.51 -12.54 2.79
N ASN A 247 14.97 -11.71 1.88
CA ASN A 247 14.20 -12.09 0.72
C ASN A 247 15.01 -11.96 -0.60
N ALA A 248 16.34 -11.84 -0.51
CA ALA A 248 17.22 -11.76 -1.69
C ALA A 248 17.23 -13.03 -2.57
N SER A 249 16.61 -14.12 -2.11
CA SER A 249 16.47 -15.38 -2.87
C SER A 249 15.20 -15.47 -3.71
N LEU A 250 14.36 -14.42 -3.77
CA LEU A 250 13.19 -14.36 -4.65
C LEU A 250 13.62 -14.63 -6.10
N SER A 251 12.95 -15.59 -6.75
CA SER A 251 13.42 -16.19 -8.02
C SER A 251 13.43 -15.19 -9.18
N TYR A 252 12.60 -14.17 -9.14
CA TYR A 252 12.36 -13.22 -10.21
C TYR A 252 13.23 -11.95 -10.16
N LEU A 253 14.02 -11.72 -9.10
CA LEU A 253 14.77 -10.45 -8.93
C LEU A 253 15.68 -10.14 -10.12
N SER A 254 16.44 -11.13 -10.59
CA SER A 254 17.32 -10.94 -11.76
C SER A 254 16.53 -10.67 -13.04
N HIS A 255 15.35 -11.27 -13.18
CA HIS A 255 14.48 -11.06 -14.34
C HIS A 255 13.95 -9.62 -14.35
N ILE A 256 13.35 -9.14 -13.27
CA ILE A 256 12.79 -7.78 -13.22
C ILE A 256 13.89 -6.71 -13.35
N GLN A 257 15.10 -6.98 -12.84
CA GLN A 257 16.24 -6.10 -13.04
C GLN A 257 16.64 -5.98 -14.50
N ALA A 258 16.70 -7.11 -15.22
CA ALA A 258 16.98 -7.15 -16.66
C ALA A 258 15.93 -6.38 -17.49
N GLU A 259 14.67 -6.35 -17.02
CA GLU A 259 13.56 -5.59 -17.60
C GLU A 259 13.51 -4.11 -17.14
N GLY A 260 14.59 -3.60 -16.54
CA GLY A 260 14.76 -2.19 -16.20
C GLY A 260 14.07 -1.74 -14.90
N VAL A 261 13.63 -2.67 -14.06
CA VAL A 261 13.14 -2.33 -12.72
C VAL A 261 14.33 -2.00 -11.82
N ARG A 262 14.27 -0.86 -11.11
CA ARG A 262 15.26 -0.55 -10.09
C ARG A 262 15.07 -1.47 -8.89
N LEU A 263 16.08 -2.25 -8.53
CA LEU A 263 16.11 -3.02 -7.29
C LEU A 263 16.64 -2.18 -6.14
N ALA A 264 15.99 -2.32 -4.97
CA ALA A 264 16.38 -1.63 -3.73
C ALA A 264 16.46 -2.64 -2.57
N PRO A 265 17.58 -3.38 -2.42
CA PRO A 265 17.80 -4.23 -1.26
C PRO A 265 17.97 -3.39 0.01
N ILE A 266 17.26 -3.78 1.08
CA ILE A 266 17.37 -3.13 2.40
C ILE A 266 18.14 -4.05 3.32
N PRO A 267 19.30 -3.63 3.84
CA PRO A 267 20.13 -4.43 4.73
C PRO A 267 19.47 -4.59 6.11
N ASP A 268 19.81 -5.67 6.81
CA ASP A 268 19.28 -6.01 8.14
C ASP A 268 17.74 -6.00 8.19
N CYS A 269 17.11 -6.50 7.13
CA CYS A 269 15.68 -6.34 6.91
C CYS A 269 15.05 -7.64 6.37
N GLY A 270 13.83 -7.90 6.83
CA GLY A 270 12.89 -8.86 6.24
C GLY A 270 11.76 -8.13 5.51
N HIS A 271 10.55 -8.67 5.59
CA HIS A 271 9.37 -8.18 4.86
C HIS A 271 8.90 -6.76 5.26
N PHE A 272 9.36 -6.22 6.39
CA PHE A 272 8.88 -4.96 6.95
C PHE A 272 10.01 -3.92 7.11
N PRO A 273 10.45 -3.25 6.04
CA PRO A 273 11.53 -2.25 6.12
C PRO A 273 11.18 -1.08 7.04
N MET A 274 9.90 -0.68 7.12
CA MET A 274 9.43 0.37 8.03
C MET A 274 9.69 0.04 9.52
N TYR A 275 9.87 -1.24 9.87
CA TYR A 275 10.14 -1.68 11.25
C TYR A 275 11.61 -2.05 11.45
N SER A 276 12.23 -2.67 10.44
CA SER A 276 13.60 -3.20 10.57
C SER A 276 14.65 -2.15 10.26
N ASN A 277 14.48 -1.38 9.17
CA ASN A 277 15.46 -0.40 8.72
C ASN A 277 14.78 0.79 8.00
N PRO A 278 13.99 1.61 8.72
CA PRO A 278 13.27 2.73 8.13
C PRO A 278 14.20 3.77 7.49
N ILE A 279 15.41 3.95 8.02
CA ILE A 279 16.38 4.92 7.47
C ILE A 279 16.75 4.53 6.03
N ALA A 280 17.13 3.27 5.81
CA ALA A 280 17.46 2.79 4.46
C ALA A 280 16.24 2.81 3.54
N MET A 281 15.04 2.45 4.04
CA MET A 281 13.80 2.53 3.28
C MET A 281 13.55 3.94 2.75
N TRP A 282 13.56 4.94 3.62
CA TRP A 282 13.32 6.33 3.23
C TRP A 282 14.39 6.88 2.29
N GLN A 283 15.67 6.50 2.49
CA GLN A 283 16.74 6.90 1.59
C GLN A 283 16.53 6.36 0.18
N GLN A 284 16.18 5.07 0.04
CA GLN A 284 15.90 4.46 -1.27
C GLN A 284 14.70 5.11 -1.98
N ILE A 285 13.62 5.42 -1.23
CA ILE A 285 12.46 6.12 -1.80
C ILE A 285 12.87 7.52 -2.27
N ALA A 286 13.64 8.27 -1.48
CA ALA A 286 14.10 9.61 -1.83
C ALA A 286 14.98 9.61 -3.09
N ASP A 287 15.95 8.70 -3.17
CA ASP A 287 16.86 8.58 -4.31
C ASP A 287 16.12 8.18 -5.59
N PHE A 288 15.11 7.33 -5.47
CA PHE A 288 14.27 6.95 -6.58
C PHE A 288 13.42 8.12 -7.08
N GLN A 289 12.77 8.85 -6.18
CA GLN A 289 11.99 10.05 -6.52
C GLN A 289 12.85 11.09 -7.24
N ALA A 290 14.03 11.39 -6.71
CA ALA A 290 14.95 12.36 -7.32
C ALA A 290 15.36 11.95 -8.74
N SER A 291 15.62 10.65 -8.97
CA SER A 291 15.99 10.14 -10.30
C SER A 291 14.81 10.15 -11.29
N SER A 292 13.57 10.00 -10.81
CA SER A 292 12.37 9.97 -11.65
C SER A 292 11.92 11.36 -12.13
N LEU A 293 12.46 12.44 -11.56
CA LEU A 293 12.16 13.83 -11.96
C LEU A 293 13.09 14.34 -13.07
N VAL A 294 14.19 13.65 -13.37
CA VAL A 294 15.23 14.08 -14.32
C VAL A 294 15.06 13.43 -15.70
N GLY A 295 14.20 12.47 -15.86
CA GLY A 295 13.88 11.78 -17.12
C GLY A 295 12.55 12.24 -17.70
#